data_11e45c8fa6d164eafdf8b9aa11a7293b
#
_entry.id   11e45c8fa6d164eafdf8b9aa11a7293b
#
_cell.length_a   1.000
_cell.length_b   1.000
_cell.length_c   1.000
_cell.angle_alpha   90.00
_cell.angle_beta   90.00
_cell.angle_gamma   90.00
#
_symmetry.space_group_name_H-M   'P 1'
#
loop_
_entity.id
_entity.type
_entity.pdbx_description
1 polymer ?
#
loop_
_entity_poly.entity_id
_entity_poly.type
_entity_poly.pdbx_seq_one_letter_code
_entity_poly.pdbx_strand_id
1 'polypeptide(L)'
;MLEAARWAPSHGQTEPWRFAVFTGESRAQLGASFAEAYRQFTPPAGFQALNSEAQRDKVWKAPVWISLGVLPTPKPTVSELEEIVAVACAAQNMMLMASSLGLACKWSSGLVNTHPSVARAISRKQPLTLLGFLYLGWPKSSWPSGKRAALETKVSWFE
;
A
#
# COMPACT_ATOMS: atom_id res chain seq x y z
N MET A 1 14.61 -0.68 -2.97
CA MET A 1 13.15 -0.72 -3.26
C MET A 1 12.58 0.67 -3.58
N LEU A 2 12.74 1.69 -2.75
CA LEU A 2 12.25 3.05 -3.04
C LEU A 2 12.88 3.63 -4.31
N GLU A 3 14.16 3.36 -4.57
CA GLU A 3 14.80 3.74 -5.83
C GLU A 3 14.13 3.08 -7.04
N ALA A 4 13.77 1.81 -6.98
CA ALA A 4 13.03 1.15 -8.06
C ALA A 4 11.63 1.77 -8.28
N ALA A 5 10.97 2.21 -7.21
CA ALA A 5 9.65 2.83 -7.27
C ALA A 5 9.66 4.12 -8.12
N ARG A 6 10.66 4.98 -7.96
CA ARG A 6 10.73 6.27 -8.67
C ARG A 6 10.93 6.14 -10.19
N TRP A 7 11.26 4.96 -10.68
CA TRP A 7 11.39 4.67 -12.11
C TRP A 7 10.08 4.14 -12.73
N ALA A 8 8.98 4.21 -11.99
CA ALA A 8 7.66 3.91 -12.55
C ALA A 8 7.25 4.95 -13.60
N PRO A 9 6.47 4.55 -14.62
CA PRO A 9 5.90 5.51 -15.56
C PRO A 9 4.94 6.47 -14.86
N SER A 10 4.96 7.74 -15.25
CA SER A 10 4.10 8.78 -14.72
C SER A 10 3.72 9.76 -15.84
N HIS A 11 2.43 9.79 -16.20
CA HIS A 11 1.94 10.71 -17.24
C HIS A 11 2.27 12.15 -16.86
N GLY A 12 2.80 12.92 -17.82
CA GLY A 12 3.22 14.30 -17.60
C GLY A 12 4.33 14.47 -16.55
N GLN A 13 5.02 13.38 -16.17
CA GLN A 13 6.11 13.37 -15.18
C GLN A 13 5.68 14.02 -13.85
N THR A 14 4.46 13.74 -13.40
CA THR A 14 3.89 14.30 -12.16
C THR A 14 4.51 13.71 -10.91
N GLU A 15 5.01 12.47 -11.00
CA GLU A 15 5.62 11.73 -9.87
C GLU A 15 4.76 11.79 -8.59
N PRO A 16 3.49 11.32 -8.65
CA PRO A 16 2.48 11.56 -7.63
C PRO A 16 2.69 10.74 -6.36
N TRP A 17 3.66 9.83 -6.37
CA TRP A 17 3.90 8.91 -5.25
C TRP A 17 4.44 9.63 -4.02
N ARG A 18 3.87 9.28 -2.87
CA ARG A 18 4.35 9.70 -1.55
C ARG A 18 4.43 8.45 -0.66
N PHE A 19 5.62 8.18 -0.17
CA PHE A 19 5.90 7.02 0.65
C PHE A 19 6.23 7.44 2.08
N ALA A 20 5.65 6.77 3.06
CA ALA A 20 6.10 6.83 4.45
C ALA A 20 6.57 5.43 4.86
N VAL A 21 7.73 5.35 5.46
CA VAL A 21 8.35 4.09 5.89
C VAL A 21 8.29 3.99 7.41
N PHE A 22 7.74 2.88 7.89
CA PHE A 22 7.60 2.57 9.31
C PHE A 22 8.45 1.36 9.66
N THR A 23 9.36 1.55 10.61
CA THR A 23 10.25 0.50 11.15
C THR A 23 10.34 0.63 12.66
N GLY A 24 10.84 -0.38 13.35
CA GLY A 24 11.00 -0.33 14.81
C GLY A 24 9.72 0.14 15.51
N GLU A 25 9.84 1.02 16.47
CA GLU A 25 8.73 1.54 17.28
C GLU A 25 7.78 2.47 16.51
N SER A 26 8.21 3.06 15.38
CA SER A 26 7.30 3.90 14.57
C SER A 26 6.08 3.13 14.05
N ARG A 27 6.16 1.81 13.98
CA ARG A 27 5.02 0.94 13.63
C ARG A 27 3.88 1.01 14.64
N ALA A 28 4.17 1.30 15.91
CA ALA A 28 3.13 1.47 16.93
C ALA A 28 2.17 2.63 16.58
N GLN A 29 2.69 3.73 16.04
CA GLN A 29 1.87 4.85 15.60
C GLN A 29 0.98 4.46 14.41
N LEU A 30 1.51 3.68 13.47
CA LEU A 30 0.72 3.14 12.36
C LEU A 30 -0.38 2.21 12.87
N GLY A 31 -0.05 1.32 13.81
CA GLY A 31 -1.03 0.42 14.44
C GLY A 31 -2.16 1.17 15.14
N ALA A 32 -1.83 2.22 15.88
CA ALA A 32 -2.83 3.10 16.49
C ALA A 32 -3.76 3.75 15.46
N SER A 33 -3.21 4.19 14.33
CA SER A 33 -4.00 4.74 13.21
C SER A 33 -4.96 3.71 12.60
N PHE A 34 -4.55 2.46 12.50
CA PHE A 34 -5.40 1.37 12.01
C PHE A 34 -6.54 1.04 12.99
N ALA A 35 -6.26 1.00 14.28
CA ALA A 35 -7.29 0.79 15.31
C ALA A 35 -8.32 1.93 15.30
N GLU A 36 -7.85 3.17 15.16
CA GLU A 36 -8.72 4.35 15.05
C GLU A 36 -9.59 4.31 13.79
N ALA A 37 -8.99 3.98 12.62
CA ALA A 37 -9.73 3.81 11.38
C ALA A 37 -10.80 2.73 11.50
N TYR A 38 -10.49 1.58 12.12
CA TYR A 38 -11.47 0.52 12.37
C TYR A 38 -12.64 1.01 13.20
N ARG A 39 -12.38 1.81 14.24
CA ARG A 39 -13.42 2.37 15.11
C ARG A 39 -14.31 3.36 14.35
N GLN A 40 -13.74 4.20 13.50
CA GLN A 40 -14.50 5.19 12.72
C GLN A 40 -15.35 4.58 11.62
N PHE A 41 -14.85 3.54 11.00
CA PHE A 41 -15.50 2.89 9.85
C PHE A 41 -16.54 1.84 10.28
N THR A 42 -16.41 1.24 11.48
CA THR A 42 -17.29 0.16 11.93
C THR A 42 -18.47 0.74 12.70
N PRO A 43 -19.73 0.46 12.27
CA PRO A 43 -20.91 0.88 13.02
C PRO A 43 -20.89 0.34 14.46
N PRO A 44 -21.47 1.06 15.45
CA PRO A 44 -21.45 0.64 16.85
C PRO A 44 -21.93 -0.79 17.08
N ALA A 45 -22.97 -1.22 16.38
CA ALA A 45 -23.52 -2.57 16.49
C ALA A 45 -22.55 -3.68 15.98
N GLY A 46 -21.59 -3.32 15.10
CA GLY A 46 -20.58 -4.26 14.57
C GLY A 46 -19.20 -4.12 15.21
N PHE A 47 -19.03 -3.19 16.11
CA PHE A 47 -17.72 -2.94 16.72
C PHE A 47 -17.37 -4.04 17.73
N GLN A 48 -16.17 -4.58 17.56
CA GLN A 48 -15.57 -5.56 18.48
C GLN A 48 -14.19 -5.10 18.91
N ALA A 49 -13.97 -4.98 20.22
CA ALA A 49 -12.70 -4.52 20.78
C ALA A 49 -11.52 -5.38 20.32
N LEU A 50 -11.70 -6.72 20.31
CA LEU A 50 -10.67 -7.65 19.83
C LEU A 50 -10.25 -7.40 18.37
N ASN A 51 -11.20 -7.03 17.51
CA ASN A 51 -10.87 -6.69 16.13
C ASN A 51 -10.10 -5.36 16.03
N SER A 52 -10.42 -4.38 16.87
CA SER A 52 -9.67 -3.13 16.97
C SER A 52 -8.22 -3.38 17.42
N GLU A 53 -8.02 -4.22 18.42
CA GLU A 53 -6.69 -4.65 18.87
C GLU A 53 -5.94 -5.41 17.78
N ALA A 54 -6.61 -6.34 17.09
CA ALA A 54 -6.01 -7.06 15.97
C ALA A 54 -5.58 -6.11 14.81
N GLN A 55 -6.33 -5.02 14.56
CA GLN A 55 -5.91 -3.98 13.60
C GLN A 55 -4.68 -3.23 14.09
N ARG A 56 -4.63 -2.88 15.38
CA ARG A 56 -3.45 -2.24 15.98
C ARG A 56 -2.21 -3.13 15.88
N ASP A 57 -2.36 -4.41 16.20
CA ASP A 57 -1.22 -5.30 16.38
C ASP A 57 -0.73 -5.92 15.07
N LYS A 58 -1.51 -5.81 13.98
CA LYS A 58 -1.10 -6.33 12.67
C LYS A 58 0.21 -5.75 12.14
N VAL A 59 0.62 -4.58 12.60
CA VAL A 59 1.87 -3.94 12.18
C VAL A 59 3.12 -4.72 12.63
N TRP A 60 2.98 -5.56 13.64
CA TRP A 60 4.07 -6.41 14.13
C TRP A 60 4.29 -7.68 13.29
N LYS A 61 3.40 -7.94 12.30
CA LYS A 61 3.56 -9.09 11.38
C LYS A 61 4.74 -8.96 10.43
N ALA A 62 5.26 -7.75 10.24
CA ALA A 62 6.42 -7.50 9.39
C ALA A 62 7.28 -6.36 9.96
N PRO A 63 8.61 -6.42 9.81
CA PRO A 63 9.52 -5.41 10.35
C PRO A 63 9.43 -4.06 9.65
N VAL A 64 8.96 -4.02 8.40
CA VAL A 64 8.88 -2.79 7.59
C VAL A 64 7.49 -2.66 6.96
N TRP A 65 6.92 -1.45 7.04
CA TRP A 65 5.70 -1.05 6.35
C TRP A 65 5.96 0.22 5.56
N ILE A 66 5.50 0.24 4.29
CA ILE A 66 5.64 1.39 3.39
C ILE A 66 4.25 1.79 2.92
N SER A 67 3.82 3.02 3.18
CA SER A 67 2.57 3.54 2.63
C SER A 67 2.68 3.80 1.15
N LEU A 68 1.59 3.58 0.42
CA LEU A 68 1.43 3.90 -1.00
C LEU A 68 0.47 5.08 -1.11
N GLY A 69 0.99 6.28 -1.04
CA GLY A 69 0.23 7.52 -1.11
C GLY A 69 0.26 8.13 -2.49
N VAL A 70 -0.89 8.62 -2.95
CA VAL A 70 -1.06 9.45 -4.14
C VAL A 70 -1.27 10.88 -3.67
N LEU A 71 -0.41 11.79 -4.11
CA LEU A 71 -0.64 13.23 -3.99
C LEU A 71 -1.03 13.76 -5.36
N PRO A 72 -2.31 14.06 -5.60
CA PRO A 72 -2.77 14.54 -6.90
C PRO A 72 -2.08 15.84 -7.30
N THR A 73 -1.68 15.91 -8.56
CA THR A 73 -1.06 17.10 -9.14
C THR A 73 -2.12 17.93 -9.85
N PRO A 74 -2.18 19.25 -9.65
CA PRO A 74 -3.17 20.12 -10.31
C PRO A 74 -2.81 20.39 -11.78
N LYS A 75 -2.63 19.33 -12.58
CA LYS A 75 -2.42 19.41 -14.02
C LYS A 75 -3.71 19.00 -14.74
N PRO A 76 -4.38 19.90 -15.49
CA PRO A 76 -5.65 19.57 -16.15
C PRO A 76 -5.57 18.45 -17.17
N THR A 77 -4.38 18.15 -17.68
CA THR A 77 -4.13 17.10 -18.68
C THR A 77 -3.86 15.73 -18.09
N VAL A 78 -3.79 15.60 -16.77
CA VAL A 78 -3.52 14.34 -16.07
C VAL A 78 -4.69 14.02 -15.17
N SER A 79 -5.30 12.86 -15.38
CA SER A 79 -6.41 12.39 -14.56
C SER A 79 -5.92 11.78 -13.24
N GLU A 80 -6.76 11.83 -12.21
CA GLU A 80 -6.48 11.16 -10.93
C GLU A 80 -6.23 9.65 -11.13
N LEU A 81 -6.94 9.03 -12.07
CA LEU A 81 -6.75 7.61 -12.39
C LEU A 81 -5.33 7.33 -12.87
N GLU A 82 -4.76 8.16 -13.73
CA GLU A 82 -3.39 8.01 -14.23
C GLU A 82 -2.36 8.15 -13.11
N GLU A 83 -2.62 9.02 -12.15
CA GLU A 83 -1.75 9.19 -10.97
C GLU A 83 -1.85 7.99 -10.01
N ILE A 84 -3.05 7.44 -9.83
CA ILE A 84 -3.25 6.19 -9.07
C ILE A 84 -2.49 5.04 -9.74
N VAL A 85 -2.62 4.91 -11.06
CA VAL A 85 -1.92 3.87 -11.85
C VAL A 85 -0.40 4.04 -11.75
N ALA A 86 0.12 5.26 -11.79
CA ALA A 86 1.56 5.51 -11.61
C ALA A 86 2.06 5.01 -10.25
N VAL A 87 1.32 5.26 -9.15
CA VAL A 87 1.67 4.75 -7.82
C VAL A 87 1.53 3.22 -7.75
N ALA A 88 0.57 2.63 -8.45
CA ALA A 88 0.43 1.18 -8.55
C ALA A 88 1.62 0.54 -9.30
N CYS A 89 2.11 1.17 -10.37
CA CYS A 89 3.33 0.76 -11.07
C CYS A 89 4.57 0.88 -10.15
N ALA A 90 4.68 1.96 -9.38
CA ALA A 90 5.75 2.13 -8.41
C ALA A 90 5.72 1.03 -7.33
N ALA A 91 4.53 0.65 -6.85
CA ALA A 91 4.36 -0.45 -5.91
C ALA A 91 4.80 -1.79 -6.53
N GLN A 92 4.46 -2.05 -7.79
CA GLN A 92 4.89 -3.26 -8.49
C GLN A 92 6.41 -3.31 -8.65
N ASN A 93 7.06 -2.19 -9.00
CA ASN A 93 8.52 -2.12 -9.06
C ASN A 93 9.17 -2.45 -7.71
N MET A 94 8.60 -1.93 -6.60
CA MET A 94 9.06 -2.29 -5.25
C MET A 94 8.90 -3.77 -4.95
N MET A 95 7.78 -4.38 -5.34
CA MET A 95 7.52 -5.80 -5.09
C MET A 95 8.47 -6.70 -5.87
N LEU A 96 8.75 -6.37 -7.15
CA LEU A 96 9.74 -7.09 -7.96
C LEU A 96 11.15 -6.96 -7.36
N MET A 97 11.53 -5.76 -6.95
CA MET A 97 12.81 -5.52 -6.27
C MET A 97 12.89 -6.27 -4.93
N ALA A 98 11.80 -6.32 -4.14
CA ALA A 98 11.78 -7.11 -2.92
C ALA A 98 12.04 -8.59 -3.20
N SER A 99 11.39 -9.14 -4.23
CA SER A 99 11.59 -10.53 -4.64
C SER A 99 13.04 -10.79 -5.08
N SER A 100 13.65 -9.90 -5.86
CA SER A 100 15.05 -10.03 -6.30
C SER A 100 16.05 -9.98 -5.13
N LEU A 101 15.70 -9.32 -4.05
CA LEU A 101 16.48 -9.25 -2.82
C LEU A 101 16.17 -10.40 -1.84
N GLY A 102 15.31 -11.35 -2.20
CA GLY A 102 14.90 -12.46 -1.34
C GLY A 102 13.93 -12.07 -0.23
N LEU A 103 13.34 -10.88 -0.28
CA LEU A 103 12.37 -10.40 0.70
C LEU A 103 10.95 -10.85 0.33
N ALA A 104 10.19 -11.30 1.33
CA ALA A 104 8.75 -11.44 1.22
C ALA A 104 8.09 -10.06 1.29
N CYS A 105 7.18 -9.78 0.36
CA CYS A 105 6.44 -8.53 0.31
C CYS A 105 4.96 -8.79 0.01
N LYS A 106 4.06 -8.08 0.69
CA LYS A 106 2.63 -8.15 0.41
C LYS A 106 2.01 -6.75 0.40
N TRP A 107 1.16 -6.50 -0.59
CA TRP A 107 0.31 -5.32 -0.63
C TRP A 107 -0.99 -5.56 0.16
N SER A 108 -1.29 -4.65 1.08
CA SER A 108 -2.51 -4.65 1.89
C SER A 108 -3.30 -3.36 1.64
N SER A 109 -4.47 -3.50 1.02
CA SER A 109 -5.33 -2.39 0.57
C SER A 109 -6.76 -2.44 1.14
N GLY A 110 -6.97 -3.17 2.24
CA GLY A 110 -8.29 -3.25 2.87
C GLY A 110 -8.77 -1.90 3.43
N LEU A 111 -10.08 -1.75 3.67
CA LEU A 111 -10.75 -0.51 4.07
C LEU A 111 -10.07 0.25 5.22
N VAL A 112 -9.55 -0.47 6.22
CA VAL A 112 -8.81 0.15 7.32
C VAL A 112 -7.53 0.80 6.83
N ASN A 113 -6.81 0.16 5.91
CA ASN A 113 -5.50 0.64 5.43
C ASN A 113 -5.62 1.86 4.51
N THR A 114 -6.75 2.00 3.82
CA THR A 114 -7.01 3.09 2.87
C THR A 114 -7.89 4.19 3.49
N HIS A 115 -8.25 4.06 4.77
CA HIS A 115 -9.15 5.00 5.43
C HIS A 115 -8.55 6.42 5.50
N PRO A 116 -9.34 7.48 5.24
CA PRO A 116 -8.85 8.86 5.26
C PRO A 116 -8.18 9.29 6.57
N SER A 117 -8.59 8.73 7.72
CA SER A 117 -7.94 9.03 9.01
C SER A 117 -6.50 8.53 9.05
N VAL A 118 -6.19 7.39 8.42
CA VAL A 118 -4.83 6.87 8.30
C VAL A 118 -4.00 7.78 7.39
N ALA A 119 -4.56 8.23 6.27
CA ALA A 119 -3.90 9.18 5.38
C ALA A 119 -3.53 10.47 6.13
N ARG A 120 -4.48 11.03 6.92
CA ARG A 120 -4.23 12.22 7.75
C ARG A 120 -3.18 12.01 8.84
N ALA A 121 -3.12 10.83 9.44
CA ALA A 121 -2.10 10.50 10.44
C ALA A 121 -0.69 10.44 9.85
N ILE A 122 -0.56 9.98 8.59
CA ILE A 122 0.72 9.86 7.89
C ILE A 122 1.16 11.20 7.28
N SER A 123 0.24 11.95 6.69
CA SER A 123 0.51 13.22 6.02
C SER A 123 -0.37 14.33 6.59
N ARG A 124 0.20 15.05 7.56
CA ARG A 124 -0.50 16.18 8.20
C ARG A 124 -0.54 17.44 7.34
N LYS A 125 0.35 17.55 6.36
CA LYS A 125 0.55 18.77 5.57
C LYS A 125 -0.21 18.78 4.23
N GLN A 126 -0.52 17.60 3.68
CA GLN A 126 -1.10 17.48 2.35
C GLN A 126 -2.12 16.34 2.32
N PRO A 127 -3.27 16.51 1.64
CA PRO A 127 -4.22 15.43 1.45
C PRO A 127 -3.57 14.34 0.60
N LEU A 128 -3.62 13.10 1.08
CA LEU A 128 -3.18 11.93 0.34
C LEU A 128 -4.34 10.97 0.13
N THR A 129 -4.41 10.38 -1.05
CA THR A 129 -5.19 9.16 -1.29
C THR A 129 -4.29 7.96 -1.03
N LEU A 130 -4.65 7.09 -0.08
CA LEU A 130 -3.88 5.88 0.20
C LEU A 130 -4.38 4.72 -0.64
N LEU A 131 -3.48 4.05 -1.35
CA LEU A 131 -3.73 2.78 -2.03
C LEU A 131 -3.46 1.57 -1.11
N GLY A 132 -3.01 1.82 0.11
CA GLY A 132 -2.66 0.82 1.10
C GLY A 132 -1.19 0.85 1.49
N PHE A 133 -0.68 -0.32 1.89
CA PHE A 133 0.69 -0.48 2.38
C PHE A 133 1.34 -1.71 1.77
N LEU A 134 2.62 -1.61 1.46
CA LEU A 134 3.49 -2.77 1.35
C LEU A 134 4.05 -3.08 2.73
N TYR A 135 3.95 -4.32 3.18
CA TYR A 135 4.71 -4.79 4.32
C TYR A 135 5.64 -5.92 3.91
N LEU A 136 6.83 -5.90 4.45
CA LEU A 136 7.92 -6.74 3.98
C LEU A 136 8.86 -7.16 5.09
N GLY A 137 9.55 -8.27 4.86
CA GLY A 137 10.52 -8.85 5.76
C GLY A 137 11.13 -10.12 5.15
N TRP A 138 12.03 -10.76 5.87
CA TRP A 138 12.57 -12.05 5.44
C TRP A 138 11.49 -13.14 5.55
N PRO A 139 11.33 -13.99 4.52
CA PRO A 139 10.36 -15.09 4.56
C PRO A 139 10.76 -16.10 5.64
N LYS A 140 9.78 -16.57 6.42
CA LYS A 140 9.98 -17.61 7.45
C LYS A 140 9.95 -19.02 6.88
N SER A 141 9.45 -19.20 5.68
CA SER A 141 9.30 -20.49 4.99
C SER A 141 9.56 -20.30 3.50
N SER A 142 9.66 -21.42 2.77
CA SER A 142 9.70 -21.40 1.32
C SER A 142 8.49 -20.68 0.72
N TRP A 143 8.69 -20.09 -0.46
CA TRP A 143 7.62 -19.43 -1.19
C TRP A 143 6.49 -20.43 -1.50
N PRO A 144 5.21 -20.08 -1.25
CA PRO A 144 4.11 -20.90 -1.67
C PRO A 144 4.03 -20.96 -3.18
N SER A 145 3.65 -22.13 -3.72
CA SER A 145 3.38 -22.23 -5.16
C SER A 145 2.18 -21.37 -5.52
N GLY A 146 2.36 -20.43 -6.45
CA GLY A 146 1.29 -19.61 -6.99
C GLY A 146 0.48 -20.35 -8.06
N LYS A 147 -0.82 -20.05 -8.13
CA LYS A 147 -1.69 -20.46 -9.25
C LYS A 147 -2.20 -19.22 -9.98
N ARG A 148 -2.23 -19.27 -11.31
CA ARG A 148 -2.83 -18.25 -12.16
C ARG A 148 -3.70 -18.95 -13.21
N ALA A 149 -4.72 -18.24 -13.70
CA ALA A 149 -5.47 -18.68 -14.88
C ALA A 149 -4.51 -18.73 -16.09
N ALA A 150 -4.85 -19.57 -17.06
CA ALA A 150 -4.09 -19.67 -18.29
C ALA A 150 -4.04 -18.32 -19.02
N LEU A 151 -2.87 -17.95 -19.55
CA LEU A 151 -2.64 -16.65 -20.17
C LEU A 151 -3.56 -16.43 -21.38
N GLU A 152 -3.82 -17.48 -22.14
CA GLU A 152 -4.67 -17.50 -23.35
C GLU A 152 -6.07 -16.96 -23.07
N THR A 153 -6.57 -17.10 -21.83
CA THR A 153 -7.89 -16.54 -21.43
C THR A 153 -7.87 -15.02 -21.26
N LYS A 154 -6.71 -14.38 -21.35
CA LYS A 154 -6.48 -12.96 -21.08
C LYS A 154 -5.89 -12.21 -22.28
N VAL A 155 -5.58 -12.91 -23.36
CA VAL A 155 -4.90 -12.34 -24.53
C VAL A 155 -5.78 -12.60 -25.77
N SER A 156 -5.95 -11.58 -26.59
CA SER A 156 -6.50 -11.66 -27.93
C SER A 156 -5.42 -11.24 -28.93
N TRP A 157 -5.20 -12.05 -29.98
CA TRP A 157 -4.26 -11.76 -31.07
C TRP A 157 -5.07 -11.22 -32.26
N PHE A 158 -4.62 -10.11 -32.82
CA PHE A 158 -5.18 -9.52 -34.04
C PHE A 158 -4.10 -9.62 -35.10
N GLU A 159 -4.41 -10.32 -36.23
CA GLU A 159 -3.53 -10.51 -37.39
C GLU A 159 -4.03 -9.65 -38.56
#